data_e2b41a0398156ae92817b5babd803695
#
_entry.id   e2b41a0398156ae92817b5babd803695
#
_cell.length_a   1.000
_cell.length_b   1.000
_cell.length_c   1.000
_cell.angle_alpha   90.00
_cell.angle_beta   90.00
_cell.angle_gamma   90.00
#
_symmetry.space_group_name_H-M   'P 1'
#
loop_
_entity.id
_entity.type
_entity.pdbx_description
1 polymer ?
#
loop_
_entity_poly.entity_id
_entity_poly.type
_entity_poly.pdbx_seq_one_letter_code
_entity_poly.pdbx_strand_id
1 'polypeptide(L)'
;MIELDLPLDPGDLFHLCLSVGDVEVAKARLGATRAWVWAPVEDWTLDVFLPGGDVAPMEASVTYSVHGPLHVELTQFRAGPLPAGDDLVEPHHLGYWSADVEATTRSLIARGWSLEYQVGAVGGQPIAAMVRSPAGYRAELVPTTSRPRVEAWLARG
;
A
#
# COMPACT_ATOMS: atom_id res chain seq x y z
N MET A 1 -20.82 13.96 17.81
CA MET A 1 -20.34 14.11 16.41
C MET A 1 -18.88 13.69 16.43
N ILE A 2 -18.55 12.53 15.88
CA ILE A 2 -17.14 12.11 15.73
C ILE A 2 -16.62 12.96 14.57
N GLU A 3 -15.83 13.96 14.87
CA GLU A 3 -15.06 14.69 13.86
C GLU A 3 -14.07 13.68 13.29
N LEU A 4 -14.35 13.18 12.09
CA LEU A 4 -13.39 12.42 11.30
C LEU A 4 -12.30 13.43 10.88
N ASP A 5 -11.36 13.66 11.81
CA ASP A 5 -10.12 14.35 11.47
C ASP A 5 -9.32 13.42 10.55
N LEU A 6 -9.61 13.50 9.25
CA LEU A 6 -8.81 12.88 8.22
C LEU A 6 -7.61 13.80 8.00
N PRO A 7 -6.45 13.52 8.63
CA PRO A 7 -5.27 14.37 8.51
C PRO A 7 -4.60 14.27 7.13
N LEU A 8 -5.17 13.45 6.25
CA LEU A 8 -4.75 13.21 4.88
C LEU A 8 -5.79 13.80 3.93
N ASP A 9 -5.34 14.49 2.89
CA ASP A 9 -6.23 15.05 1.88
C ASP A 9 -6.91 13.92 1.11
N PRO A 10 -8.26 13.86 1.05
CA PRO A 10 -8.95 12.86 0.23
C PRO A 10 -8.57 12.92 -1.26
N GLY A 11 -8.08 14.06 -1.75
CA GLY A 11 -7.58 14.22 -3.12
C GLY A 11 -6.27 13.47 -3.39
N ASP A 12 -5.54 13.09 -2.34
CA ASP A 12 -4.31 12.31 -2.45
C ASP A 12 -4.55 10.79 -2.35
N LEU A 13 -5.77 10.36 -2.01
CA LEU A 13 -6.14 8.93 -1.99
C LEU A 13 -6.14 8.38 -3.41
N PHE A 14 -5.33 7.35 -3.69
CA PHE A 14 -5.25 6.76 -5.03
C PHE A 14 -5.44 5.25 -5.09
N HIS A 15 -5.30 4.52 -3.98
CA HIS A 15 -5.62 3.10 -3.96
C HIS A 15 -6.20 2.59 -2.63
N LEU A 16 -6.95 1.50 -2.74
CA LEU A 16 -7.31 0.59 -1.67
C LEU A 16 -6.54 -0.71 -1.87
N CYS A 17 -5.70 -1.08 -0.93
CA CYS A 17 -5.00 -2.36 -0.96
C CYS A 17 -5.81 -3.46 -0.30
N LEU A 18 -5.87 -4.59 -0.99
CA LEU A 18 -6.39 -5.86 -0.48
C LEU A 18 -5.24 -6.86 -0.36
N SER A 19 -5.00 -7.38 0.83
CA SER A 19 -4.08 -8.50 1.04
C SER A 19 -4.75 -9.79 0.59
N VAL A 20 -4.04 -10.60 -0.18
CA VAL A 20 -4.57 -11.82 -0.80
C VAL A 20 -3.58 -12.99 -0.66
N GLY A 21 -4.08 -14.20 -0.58
CA GLY A 21 -3.26 -15.42 -0.56
C GLY A 21 -2.65 -15.75 -1.92
N ASP A 22 -3.31 -15.37 -3.02
CA ASP A 22 -2.87 -15.57 -4.40
C ASP A 22 -3.48 -14.48 -5.30
N VAL A 23 -2.63 -13.73 -5.99
CA VAL A 23 -3.04 -12.60 -6.83
C VAL A 23 -3.91 -13.06 -8.00
N GLU A 24 -3.57 -14.17 -8.68
CA GLU A 24 -4.32 -14.64 -9.84
C GLU A 24 -5.68 -15.21 -9.46
N VAL A 25 -5.77 -15.91 -8.33
CA VAL A 25 -7.04 -16.38 -7.76
C VAL A 25 -7.92 -15.19 -7.38
N ALA A 26 -7.36 -14.17 -6.74
CA ALA A 26 -8.10 -12.96 -6.36
C ALA A 26 -8.61 -12.19 -7.59
N LYS A 27 -7.79 -12.02 -8.62
CA LYS A 27 -8.21 -11.41 -9.91
C LYS A 27 -9.38 -12.15 -10.52
N ALA A 28 -9.32 -13.50 -10.55
CA ALA A 28 -10.39 -14.32 -11.10
C ALA A 28 -11.69 -14.19 -10.29
N ARG A 29 -11.61 -14.20 -8.96
CA ARG A 29 -12.79 -14.02 -8.07
C ARG A 29 -13.44 -12.66 -8.24
N LEU A 30 -12.67 -11.58 -8.29
CA LEU A 30 -13.18 -10.23 -8.51
C LEU A 30 -13.73 -10.09 -9.93
N GLY A 31 -13.10 -10.70 -10.93
CA GLY A 31 -13.53 -10.73 -12.32
C GLY A 31 -14.88 -11.42 -12.53
N ALA A 32 -15.27 -12.34 -11.64
CA ALA A 32 -16.58 -12.99 -11.69
C ALA A 32 -17.76 -12.04 -11.40
N THR A 33 -17.49 -10.92 -10.70
CA THR A 33 -18.52 -9.94 -10.31
C THR A 33 -18.55 -8.72 -11.21
N ARG A 34 -17.43 -8.40 -11.85
CA ARG A 34 -17.27 -7.24 -12.73
C ARG A 34 -16.07 -7.46 -13.66
N ALA A 35 -16.14 -6.93 -14.89
CA ALA A 35 -15.00 -6.90 -15.78
C ALA A 35 -13.93 -5.93 -15.24
N TRP A 36 -12.95 -6.45 -14.51
CA TRP A 36 -11.78 -5.73 -14.04
C TRP A 36 -10.66 -5.83 -15.08
N VAL A 37 -9.99 -4.73 -15.35
CA VAL A 37 -8.73 -4.69 -16.09
C VAL A 37 -7.61 -4.45 -15.10
N TRP A 38 -6.57 -5.26 -15.14
CA TRP A 38 -5.46 -5.25 -14.21
C TRP A 38 -4.15 -4.91 -14.94
N ALA A 39 -3.32 -4.09 -14.31
CA ALA A 39 -1.94 -3.94 -14.72
C ALA A 39 -1.21 -5.28 -14.63
N PRO A 40 -0.10 -5.48 -15.36
CA PRO A 40 0.71 -6.70 -15.20
C PRO A 40 1.14 -6.89 -13.74
N VAL A 41 1.08 -8.14 -13.25
CA VAL A 41 1.62 -8.46 -11.92
C VAL A 41 3.12 -8.20 -11.91
N GLU A 42 3.60 -7.47 -10.92
CA GLU A 42 5.03 -7.27 -10.66
C GLU A 42 5.44 -7.99 -9.37
N ASP A 43 6.59 -8.67 -9.43
CA ASP A 43 7.21 -9.25 -8.25
C ASP A 43 8.22 -8.25 -7.68
N TRP A 44 8.04 -7.93 -6.40
CA TRP A 44 8.88 -6.98 -5.69
C TRP A 44 9.71 -7.67 -4.62
N THR A 45 10.97 -7.25 -4.52
CA THR A 45 11.83 -7.51 -3.36
C THR A 45 12.19 -6.15 -2.78
N LEU A 46 11.82 -5.93 -1.51
CA LEU A 46 11.99 -4.66 -0.80
C LEU A 46 12.56 -4.92 0.59
N ASP A 47 13.18 -3.92 1.18
CA ASP A 47 13.50 -3.91 2.60
C ASP A 47 12.36 -3.27 3.38
N VAL A 48 11.97 -3.92 4.48
CA VAL A 48 11.03 -3.42 5.47
C VAL A 48 11.83 -2.92 6.66
N PHE A 49 11.65 -1.65 6.98
CA PHE A 49 12.27 -0.96 8.10
C PHE A 49 11.28 -0.91 9.27
N LEU A 50 11.58 -1.63 10.35
CA LEU A 50 10.72 -1.72 11.52
C LEU A 50 11.04 -0.59 12.52
N PRO A 51 10.07 -0.14 13.33
CA PRO A 51 10.27 0.97 14.28
C PRO A 51 11.41 0.76 15.29
N GLY A 52 11.79 -0.49 15.57
CA GLY A 52 12.92 -0.85 16.42
C GLY A 52 14.30 -0.69 15.79
N GLY A 53 14.36 -0.33 14.50
CA GLY A 53 15.61 -0.21 13.72
C GLY A 53 16.01 -1.49 13.00
N ASP A 54 15.27 -2.58 13.15
CA ASP A 54 15.49 -3.80 12.40
C ASP A 54 15.07 -3.62 10.94
N VAL A 55 15.82 -4.24 10.04
CA VAL A 55 15.54 -4.27 8.60
C VAL A 55 15.42 -5.72 8.17
N ALA A 56 14.36 -6.05 7.45
CA ALA A 56 14.11 -7.40 6.96
C ALA A 56 13.67 -7.37 5.50
N PRO A 57 14.15 -8.31 4.65
CA PRO A 57 13.67 -8.40 3.28
C PRO A 57 12.22 -8.86 3.23
N MET A 58 11.48 -8.37 2.24
CA MET A 58 10.12 -8.75 1.93
C MET A 58 10.00 -9.09 0.45
N GLU A 59 9.27 -10.15 0.14
CA GLU A 59 8.87 -10.47 -1.23
C GLU A 59 7.35 -10.35 -1.36
N ALA A 60 6.88 -9.70 -2.41
CA ALA A 60 5.47 -9.56 -2.71
C ALA A 60 5.20 -9.62 -4.21
N SER A 61 4.01 -10.12 -4.58
CA SER A 61 3.46 -9.99 -5.91
C SER A 61 2.34 -8.97 -5.85
N VAL A 62 2.37 -7.95 -6.73
CA VAL A 62 1.49 -6.79 -6.67
C VAL A 62 0.88 -6.50 -8.03
N THR A 63 -0.37 -6.08 -8.04
CA THR A 63 -1.04 -5.54 -9.22
C THR A 63 -2.06 -4.47 -8.83
N TYR A 64 -2.43 -3.61 -9.79
CA TYR A 64 -3.46 -2.59 -9.63
C TYR A 64 -4.58 -2.76 -10.65
N SER A 65 -5.81 -2.42 -10.27
CA SER A 65 -6.88 -2.19 -11.23
C SER A 65 -6.57 -0.94 -12.06
N VAL A 66 -6.74 -1.03 -13.39
CA VAL A 66 -6.40 0.08 -14.31
C VAL A 66 -7.37 1.24 -14.19
N HIS A 67 -8.65 0.96 -13.91
CA HIS A 67 -9.67 1.99 -13.84
C HIS A 67 -9.61 2.76 -12.52
N GLY A 68 -9.34 4.07 -12.64
CA GLY A 68 -9.32 5.02 -11.54
C GLY A 68 -10.59 5.87 -11.44
N PRO A 69 -10.61 6.93 -10.63
CA PRO A 69 -9.45 7.53 -9.93
C PRO A 69 -8.95 6.75 -8.70
N LEU A 70 -9.78 5.93 -8.05
CA LEU A 70 -9.39 5.06 -6.96
C LEU A 70 -9.10 3.66 -7.52
N HIS A 71 -7.85 3.23 -7.44
CA HIS A 71 -7.42 1.91 -7.87
C HIS A 71 -7.59 0.88 -6.75
N VAL A 72 -7.80 -0.38 -7.12
CA VAL A 72 -7.69 -1.51 -6.20
C VAL A 72 -6.31 -2.12 -6.40
N GLU A 73 -5.53 -2.18 -5.34
CA GLU A 73 -4.27 -2.92 -5.29
C GLU A 73 -4.52 -4.32 -4.74
N LEU A 74 -3.96 -5.33 -5.38
CA LEU A 74 -3.88 -6.68 -4.82
C LEU A 74 -2.43 -6.96 -4.47
N THR A 75 -2.16 -7.30 -3.21
CA THR A 75 -0.82 -7.62 -2.73
C THR A 75 -0.81 -8.98 -2.06
N GLN A 76 0.02 -9.87 -2.61
CA GLN A 76 0.35 -11.17 -2.04
C GLN A 76 1.73 -11.08 -1.38
N PHE A 77 1.79 -11.07 -0.05
CA PHE A 77 3.05 -11.18 0.69
C PHE A 77 3.51 -12.63 0.64
N ARG A 78 4.68 -12.89 0.04
CA ARG A 78 5.23 -14.24 -0.16
C ARG A 78 6.26 -14.61 0.89
N ALA A 79 7.07 -13.65 1.32
CA ALA A 79 8.08 -13.82 2.36
C ALA A 79 8.35 -12.49 3.07
N GLY A 80 8.84 -12.56 4.31
CA GLY A 80 9.25 -11.39 5.08
C GLY A 80 8.46 -11.21 6.38
N PRO A 81 8.57 -10.05 7.02
CA PRO A 81 7.99 -9.79 8.33
C PRO A 81 6.48 -9.52 8.30
N LEU A 82 5.89 -9.30 7.12
CA LEU A 82 4.46 -9.07 6.99
C LEU A 82 3.73 -10.39 6.81
N PRO A 83 2.56 -10.57 7.47
CA PRO A 83 1.82 -11.81 7.37
C PRO A 83 1.35 -12.07 5.93
N ALA A 84 1.51 -13.30 5.48
CA ALA A 84 0.88 -13.74 4.24
C ALA A 84 -0.64 -13.58 4.38
N GLY A 85 -1.29 -13.16 3.28
CA GLY A 85 -2.75 -13.13 3.22
C GLY A 85 -3.31 -14.54 3.25
N ASP A 86 -4.51 -14.68 3.81
CA ASP A 86 -5.29 -15.92 3.69
C ASP A 86 -5.92 -16.02 2.28
N ASP A 87 -6.60 -17.15 2.02
CA ASP A 87 -7.43 -17.32 0.82
C ASP A 87 -8.58 -16.30 0.74
N LEU A 88 -8.82 -15.57 1.80
CA LEU A 88 -9.76 -14.46 1.88
C LEU A 88 -9.09 -13.17 1.44
N VAL A 89 -9.84 -12.36 0.69
CA VAL A 89 -9.45 -11.00 0.32
C VAL A 89 -9.74 -10.08 1.52
N GLU A 90 -8.70 -9.54 2.13
CA GLU A 90 -8.83 -8.66 3.30
C GLU A 90 -8.38 -7.23 2.99
N PRO A 91 -9.15 -6.19 3.41
CA PRO A 91 -8.67 -4.81 3.36
C PRO A 91 -7.38 -4.67 4.18
N HIS A 92 -6.32 -4.15 3.56
CA HIS A 92 -5.04 -3.97 4.21
C HIS A 92 -4.75 -2.51 4.55
N HIS A 93 -4.83 -1.61 3.55
CA HIS A 93 -4.58 -0.19 3.75
C HIS A 93 -5.22 0.69 2.67
N LEU A 94 -5.24 1.99 2.94
CA LEU A 94 -5.53 3.04 1.97
C LEU A 94 -4.21 3.71 1.57
N GLY A 95 -3.97 3.90 0.27
CA GLY A 95 -2.74 4.50 -0.24
C GLY A 95 -2.92 5.96 -0.62
N TYR A 96 -2.07 6.82 -0.08
CA TYR A 96 -2.09 8.26 -0.28
C TYR A 96 -0.77 8.75 -0.87
N TRP A 97 -0.87 9.63 -1.86
CA TRP A 97 0.30 10.38 -2.31
C TRP A 97 0.76 11.35 -1.23
N SER A 98 2.07 11.46 -1.05
CA SER A 98 2.67 12.41 -0.12
C SER A 98 3.86 13.12 -0.77
N ALA A 99 3.85 14.44 -0.73
CA ALA A 99 4.96 15.24 -1.24
C ALA A 99 6.22 15.10 -0.36
N ASP A 100 6.02 14.86 0.95
CA ASP A 100 7.08 14.63 1.92
C ASP A 100 6.60 13.56 2.92
N VAL A 101 6.98 12.31 2.66
CA VAL A 101 6.57 11.15 3.49
C VAL A 101 7.04 11.30 4.93
N GLU A 102 8.26 11.79 5.15
CA GLU A 102 8.81 11.94 6.50
C GLU A 102 8.08 13.00 7.29
N ALA A 103 7.85 14.18 6.72
CA ALA A 103 7.11 15.27 7.38
C ALA A 103 5.66 14.87 7.64
N THR A 104 5.00 14.20 6.69
CA THR A 104 3.63 13.70 6.84
C THR A 104 3.57 12.67 7.96
N THR A 105 4.50 11.71 8.00
CA THR A 105 4.59 10.69 9.06
C THR A 105 4.75 11.33 10.43
N ARG A 106 5.67 12.29 10.58
CA ARG A 106 5.86 13.02 11.86
C ARG A 106 4.59 13.74 12.30
N SER A 107 3.91 14.40 11.36
CA SER A 107 2.64 15.11 11.64
C SER A 107 1.55 14.16 12.13
N LEU A 108 1.43 12.98 11.51
CA LEU A 108 0.46 11.96 11.91
C LEU A 108 0.78 11.38 13.30
N ILE A 109 2.05 11.09 13.57
CA ILE A 109 2.49 10.61 14.91
C ILE A 109 2.15 11.65 15.98
N ALA A 110 2.36 12.95 15.73
CA ALA A 110 1.99 14.01 16.66
C ALA A 110 0.47 14.08 16.92
N ARG A 111 -0.35 13.49 16.05
CA ARG A 111 -1.82 13.36 16.18
C ARG A 111 -2.26 11.99 16.73
N GLY A 112 -1.35 11.21 17.26
CA GLY A 112 -1.64 9.92 17.89
C GLY A 112 -1.66 8.72 16.95
N TRP A 113 -1.22 8.86 15.69
CA TRP A 113 -0.98 7.71 14.82
C TRP A 113 0.30 6.99 15.22
N SER A 114 0.44 5.74 14.80
CA SER A 114 1.67 4.96 14.98
C SER A 114 2.29 4.60 13.63
N LEU A 115 3.61 4.66 13.56
CA LEU A 115 4.37 4.09 12.45
C LEU A 115 4.43 2.57 12.65
N GLU A 116 3.93 1.79 11.68
CA GLU A 116 4.04 0.33 11.71
C GLU A 116 5.33 -0.15 11.07
N TYR A 117 5.65 0.36 9.89
CA TYR A 117 6.89 0.09 9.17
C TYR A 117 7.08 1.07 8.01
N GLN A 118 8.26 1.05 7.42
CA GLN A 118 8.56 1.72 6.16
C GLN A 118 9.09 0.70 5.16
N VAL A 119 9.03 1.02 3.87
CA VAL A 119 9.57 0.16 2.81
C VAL A 119 10.49 0.97 1.89
N GLY A 120 11.48 0.28 1.33
CA GLY A 120 12.41 0.86 0.37
C GLY A 120 13.09 -0.20 -0.47
N ALA A 121 13.91 0.22 -1.42
CA ALA A 121 14.72 -0.71 -2.21
C ALA A 121 15.71 -1.46 -1.32
N VAL A 122 16.03 -2.70 -1.68
CA VAL A 122 17.03 -3.53 -0.97
C VAL A 122 18.35 -2.77 -0.83
N GLY A 123 18.84 -2.65 0.39
CA GLY A 123 20.06 -1.90 0.71
C GLY A 123 19.93 -0.38 0.56
N GLY A 124 18.73 0.13 0.31
CA GLY A 124 18.43 1.56 0.15
C GLY A 124 17.98 2.23 1.44
N GLN A 125 17.27 3.35 1.27
CA GLN A 125 16.61 4.10 2.33
C GLN A 125 15.10 3.88 2.26
N PRO A 126 14.35 4.05 3.36
CA PRO A 126 12.90 4.02 3.32
C PRO A 126 12.35 5.12 2.41
N ILE A 127 11.36 4.78 1.59
CA ILE A 127 10.73 5.70 0.65
C ILE A 127 9.22 5.84 0.88
N ALA A 128 8.56 4.81 1.40
CA ALA A 128 7.14 4.85 1.75
C ALA A 128 6.95 4.45 3.22
N ALA A 129 5.85 4.87 3.82
CA ALA A 129 5.57 4.60 5.23
C ALA A 129 4.16 4.05 5.41
N MET A 130 4.03 3.00 6.22
CA MET A 130 2.77 2.46 6.68
C MET A 130 2.48 2.98 8.08
N VAL A 131 1.39 3.70 8.22
CA VAL A 131 0.95 4.28 9.49
C VAL A 131 -0.43 3.74 9.88
N ARG A 132 -0.67 3.60 11.18
CA ARG A 132 -1.95 3.17 11.71
C ARG A 132 -2.61 4.30 12.49
N SER A 133 -3.88 4.56 12.18
CA SER A 133 -4.68 5.55 12.88
C SER A 133 -5.09 5.08 14.29
N PRO A 134 -5.44 6.00 15.19
CA PRO A 134 -6.05 5.64 16.49
C PRO A 134 -7.34 4.83 16.35
N ALA A 135 -8.06 4.96 15.22
CA ALA A 135 -9.26 4.18 14.90
C ALA A 135 -8.95 2.79 14.32
N GLY A 136 -7.67 2.46 14.09
CA GLY A 136 -7.19 1.14 13.70
C GLY A 136 -7.02 0.88 12.21
N TYR A 137 -7.39 1.81 11.31
CA TYR A 137 -7.11 1.63 9.88
C TYR A 137 -5.69 2.04 9.52
N ARG A 138 -5.16 1.45 8.45
CA ARG A 138 -3.83 1.73 7.92
C ARG A 138 -3.88 2.69 6.76
N ALA A 139 -2.89 3.58 6.70
CA ALA A 139 -2.61 4.40 5.54
C ALA A 139 -1.17 4.19 5.09
N GLU A 140 -0.98 3.96 3.80
CA GLU A 140 0.33 3.97 3.17
C GLU A 140 0.59 5.37 2.61
N LEU A 141 1.72 5.95 2.97
CA LEU A 141 2.21 7.21 2.42
C LEU A 141 3.21 6.90 1.32
N VAL A 142 2.83 7.17 0.07
CA VAL A 142 3.66 6.91 -1.11
C VAL A 142 4.18 8.24 -1.66
N PRO A 143 5.51 8.39 -1.90
CA PRO A 143 6.04 9.66 -2.38
C PRO A 143 5.48 10.00 -3.77
N THR A 144 5.09 11.26 -3.98
CA THR A 144 4.58 11.75 -5.27
C THR A 144 5.57 11.54 -6.41
N THR A 145 6.86 11.41 -6.10
CA THR A 145 7.92 11.08 -7.07
C THR A 145 7.75 9.68 -7.68
N SER A 146 7.00 8.78 -7.03
CA SER A 146 6.68 7.45 -7.55
C SER A 146 5.49 7.46 -8.52
N ARG A 147 4.70 8.53 -8.57
CA ARG A 147 3.50 8.63 -9.42
C ARG A 147 3.75 8.32 -10.89
N PRO A 148 4.79 8.87 -11.57
CA PRO A 148 5.02 8.57 -12.99
C PRO A 148 5.28 7.08 -13.26
N ARG A 149 5.95 6.38 -12.32
CA ARG A 149 6.17 4.92 -12.42
C ARG A 149 4.86 4.14 -12.31
N VAL A 150 4.01 4.50 -11.35
CA VAL A 150 2.71 3.86 -11.14
C VAL A 150 1.80 4.10 -12.35
N GLU A 151 1.74 5.33 -12.86
CA GLU A 151 0.96 5.67 -14.06
C GLU A 151 1.44 4.90 -15.31
N ALA A 152 2.75 4.79 -15.50
CA ALA A 152 3.34 3.99 -16.58
C ALA A 152 3.04 2.49 -16.43
N TRP A 153 2.95 1.99 -15.21
CA TRP A 153 2.56 0.60 -14.93
C TRP A 153 1.08 0.36 -15.24
N LEU A 154 0.20 1.25 -14.78
CA LEU A 154 -1.24 1.20 -15.08
C LEU A 154 -1.52 1.24 -16.58
N ALA A 155 -0.75 2.00 -17.37
CA ALA A 155 -0.90 2.10 -18.82
C ALA A 155 -0.54 0.82 -19.60
N ARG A 156 -0.01 -0.21 -18.93
CA ARG A 156 0.32 -1.52 -19.54
C ARG A 156 -0.82 -2.55 -19.42
N GLY A 157 -1.89 -2.21 -18.70
CA GLY A 157 -3.06 -3.07 -18.47
C GLY A 157 -4.16 -2.93 -19.49
#